data_d5948e99d7edab730f390eb03bd6af12
#
_entry.id   d5948e99d7edab730f390eb03bd6af12
#
_cell.length_a   1.000
_cell.length_b   1.000
_cell.length_c   1.000
_cell.angle_alpha   90.00
_cell.angle_beta   90.00
_cell.angle_gamma   90.00
#
_symmetry.space_group_name_H-M   'P 1'
#
loop_
_entity.id
_entity.type
_entity.pdbx_description
1 polymer ?
#
loop_
_entity_poly.entity_id
_entity_poly.type
_entity_poly.pdbx_seq_one_letter_code
_entity_poly.pdbx_strand_id
1 'polypeptide(L)'
;MTADVMSTRLELYLPADESAIVQARRAVERVDALAKYPAAQFAVRILVSELVANGVKYGGRGGRIRLELEVRDDCVHVEIGDRGQGFDPETVSMPDEDSTSGRGLAILDRMAERWGVERGGENRVWFELPLQ
;
A
#
# COMPACT_ATOMS: atom_id res chain seq x y z
N MET A 1 16.55 -20.72 17.22
CA MET A 1 16.36 -20.47 16.58
C MET A 1 15.36 -19.81 15.87
N THR A 2 15.40 -19.79 14.87
CA THR A 2 14.62 -19.00 14.01
C THR A 2 13.28 -19.57 13.65
N ALA A 3 13.00 -20.74 14.12
CA ALA A 3 11.71 -21.37 13.85
C ALA A 3 10.53 -20.59 14.40
N ASP A 4 10.78 -19.77 15.42
CA ASP A 4 9.72 -19.00 16.04
C ASP A 4 9.57 -17.60 15.47
N VAL A 5 10.39 -17.26 14.48
CA VAL A 5 10.33 -15.93 13.91
C VAL A 5 9.08 -15.83 13.05
N MET A 6 8.20 -14.93 13.43
CA MET A 6 7.03 -14.63 12.63
C MET A 6 7.40 -13.67 11.54
N SER A 7 6.72 -13.79 10.42
CA SER A 7 6.85 -12.82 9.34
C SER A 7 6.39 -11.46 9.84
N THR A 8 7.32 -10.52 9.97
CA THR A 8 7.03 -9.16 10.38
C THR A 8 7.24 -8.18 9.26
N ARG A 9 7.85 -8.62 8.18
CA ARG A 9 8.18 -7.75 7.07
C ARG A 9 7.93 -8.45 5.74
N LEU A 10 7.53 -7.67 4.76
CA LEU A 10 7.29 -8.14 3.41
C LEU A 10 7.82 -7.10 2.44
N GLU A 11 8.53 -7.54 1.42
CA GLU A 11 8.89 -6.68 0.31
C GLU A 11 8.77 -7.49 -0.96
N LEU A 12 8.03 -6.96 -1.94
CA LEU A 12 7.93 -7.64 -3.22
C LEU A 12 7.66 -6.64 -4.33
N TYR A 13 7.92 -7.09 -5.54
CA TYR A 13 7.66 -6.33 -6.75
C TYR A 13 6.53 -6.98 -7.52
N LEU A 14 5.58 -6.17 -7.93
CA LEU A 14 4.38 -6.63 -8.61
C LEU A 14 4.40 -6.10 -10.04
N PRO A 15 3.85 -6.86 -10.99
CA PRO A 15 3.71 -6.32 -12.34
C PRO A 15 2.68 -5.18 -12.33
N ALA A 16 2.88 -4.19 -13.20
CA ALA A 16 1.95 -3.06 -13.26
C ALA A 16 0.74 -3.43 -14.15
N ASP A 17 0.00 -4.45 -13.72
CA ASP A 17 -1.22 -4.89 -14.38
C ASP A 17 -2.25 -5.31 -13.32
N GLU A 18 -3.42 -5.69 -13.76
CA GLU A 18 -4.53 -5.98 -12.85
C GLU A 18 -4.23 -7.11 -11.87
N SER A 19 -3.34 -8.04 -12.23
CA SER A 19 -3.00 -9.14 -11.34
C SER A 19 -2.29 -8.66 -10.08
N ALA A 20 -1.71 -7.46 -10.11
CA ALA A 20 -1.00 -6.92 -8.97
C ALA A 20 -1.91 -6.77 -7.75
N ILE A 21 -3.16 -6.40 -7.97
CA ILE A 21 -4.10 -6.17 -6.87
C ILE A 21 -4.34 -7.46 -6.09
N VAL A 22 -4.60 -8.56 -6.79
CA VAL A 22 -4.81 -9.86 -6.14
C VAL A 22 -3.54 -10.35 -5.47
N GLN A 23 -2.40 -10.18 -6.13
CA GLN A 23 -1.12 -10.59 -5.56
C GLN A 23 -0.81 -9.81 -4.28
N ALA A 24 -1.09 -8.51 -4.28
CA ALA A 24 -0.86 -7.68 -3.12
C ALA A 24 -1.72 -8.10 -1.94
N ARG A 25 -3.01 -8.37 -2.19
CA ARG A 25 -3.90 -8.84 -1.13
C ARG A 25 -3.43 -10.15 -0.51
N ARG A 26 -3.03 -11.07 -1.35
CA ARG A 26 -2.54 -12.37 -0.88
C ARG A 26 -1.26 -12.21 -0.07
N ALA A 27 -0.39 -11.31 -0.49
CA ALA A 27 0.85 -11.06 0.24
C ALA A 27 0.56 -10.51 1.63
N VAL A 28 -0.36 -9.58 1.74
CA VAL A 28 -0.75 -9.01 3.05
C VAL A 28 -1.25 -10.13 3.97
N GLU A 29 -2.04 -11.05 3.45
CA GLU A 29 -2.58 -12.14 4.24
C GLU A 29 -1.53 -13.11 4.74
N ARG A 30 -0.35 -13.12 4.12
CA ARG A 30 0.74 -14.02 4.52
C ARG A 30 1.65 -13.45 5.58
N VAL A 31 1.44 -12.21 6.01
CA VAL A 31 2.26 -11.62 7.05
C VAL A 31 1.69 -12.07 8.40
N ASP A 32 2.34 -13.05 9.01
CA ASP A 32 1.84 -13.70 10.21
C ASP A 32 1.64 -12.74 11.37
N ALA A 33 2.56 -11.81 11.55
CA ALA A 33 2.46 -10.86 12.64
C ALA A 33 1.23 -9.96 12.50
N LEU A 34 0.81 -9.69 11.28
CA LEU A 34 -0.37 -8.85 11.03
C LEU A 34 -1.66 -9.65 11.23
N ALA A 35 -1.61 -10.95 11.00
CA ALA A 35 -2.79 -11.80 11.13
C ALA A 35 -3.36 -11.82 12.55
N LYS A 36 -2.55 -11.47 13.54
CA LYS A 36 -3.01 -11.38 14.93
C LYS A 36 -3.91 -10.17 15.18
N TYR A 37 -3.95 -9.25 14.23
CA TYR A 37 -4.69 -8.00 14.38
C TYR A 37 -5.67 -7.87 13.21
N PRO A 38 -6.82 -8.57 13.31
CA PRO A 38 -7.74 -8.67 12.16
C PRO A 38 -8.23 -7.33 11.63
N ALA A 39 -8.50 -6.37 12.51
CA ALA A 39 -8.96 -5.07 12.06
C ALA A 39 -7.88 -4.32 11.30
N ALA A 40 -6.64 -4.36 11.80
CA ALA A 40 -5.52 -3.73 11.11
C ALA A 40 -5.24 -4.43 9.79
N GLN A 41 -5.29 -5.76 9.77
CA GLN A 41 -5.08 -6.51 8.54
C GLN A 41 -6.12 -6.15 7.48
N PHE A 42 -7.37 -6.06 7.90
CA PHE A 42 -8.45 -5.69 6.99
C PHE A 42 -8.22 -4.30 6.39
N ALA A 43 -7.87 -3.33 7.24
CA ALA A 43 -7.61 -1.97 6.81
C ALA A 43 -6.42 -1.90 5.86
N VAL A 44 -5.34 -2.60 6.19
CA VAL A 44 -4.16 -2.66 5.32
C VAL A 44 -4.54 -3.23 3.96
N ARG A 45 -5.32 -4.30 3.96
CA ARG A 45 -5.72 -4.94 2.71
C ARG A 45 -6.52 -3.99 1.82
N ILE A 46 -7.42 -3.23 2.40
CA ILE A 46 -8.21 -2.24 1.65
C ILE A 46 -7.29 -1.16 1.08
N LEU A 47 -6.44 -0.58 1.93
CA LEU A 47 -5.57 0.51 1.50
C LEU A 47 -4.56 0.06 0.46
N VAL A 48 -3.96 -1.10 0.66
CA VAL A 48 -3.02 -1.66 -0.32
C VAL A 48 -3.71 -1.87 -1.65
N SER A 49 -4.92 -2.43 -1.64
CA SER A 49 -5.67 -2.66 -2.87
C SER A 49 -5.90 -1.37 -3.65
N GLU A 50 -6.29 -0.32 -2.96
CA GLU A 50 -6.54 0.97 -3.60
C GLU A 50 -5.27 1.60 -4.14
N LEU A 51 -4.20 1.55 -3.36
CA LEU A 51 -2.95 2.18 -3.77
C LEU A 51 -2.26 1.41 -4.88
N VAL A 52 -2.33 0.08 -4.86
CA VAL A 52 -1.79 -0.74 -5.94
C VAL A 52 -2.60 -0.50 -7.22
N ALA A 53 -3.92 -0.41 -7.10
CA ALA A 53 -4.76 -0.09 -8.26
C ALA A 53 -4.36 1.24 -8.88
N ASN A 54 -4.08 2.25 -8.05
CA ASN A 54 -3.60 3.53 -8.55
C ASN A 54 -2.24 3.39 -9.23
N GLY A 55 -1.35 2.59 -8.66
CA GLY A 55 -0.05 2.33 -9.27
C GLY A 55 -0.18 1.69 -10.64
N VAL A 56 -1.10 0.73 -10.77
CA VAL A 56 -1.36 0.09 -12.07
C VAL A 56 -1.87 1.12 -13.07
N LYS A 57 -2.74 2.01 -12.62
CA LYS A 57 -3.38 2.98 -13.51
C LYS A 57 -2.40 4.08 -13.95
N TYR A 58 -1.55 4.55 -13.05
CA TYR A 58 -0.71 5.72 -13.29
C TYR A 58 0.78 5.45 -13.37
N GLY A 59 1.22 4.26 -13.05
CA GLY A 59 2.63 3.93 -12.94
C GLY A 59 3.36 3.63 -14.23
N GLY A 60 2.67 3.65 -15.36
CA GLY A 60 3.28 3.37 -16.65
C GLY A 60 3.29 1.89 -16.99
N ARG A 61 3.18 1.59 -18.26
CA ARG A 61 3.13 0.21 -18.74
C ARG A 61 4.51 -0.44 -18.63
N GLY A 62 4.51 -1.70 -18.28
CA GLY A 62 5.75 -2.48 -18.20
C GLY A 62 6.55 -2.20 -16.95
N GLY A 63 6.04 -1.33 -16.08
CA GLY A 63 6.72 -1.02 -14.84
C GLY A 63 6.44 -2.05 -13.77
N ARG A 64 7.03 -1.82 -12.62
CA ARG A 64 6.83 -2.64 -11.43
C ARG A 64 6.33 -1.76 -10.31
N ILE A 65 5.53 -2.36 -9.46
CA ILE A 65 5.04 -1.71 -8.25
C ILE A 65 5.72 -2.40 -7.08
N ARG A 66 6.40 -1.63 -6.25
CA ARG A 66 7.04 -2.15 -5.06
C ARG A 66 6.08 -2.04 -3.89
N LEU A 67 5.88 -3.14 -3.20
CA LEU A 67 5.09 -3.17 -1.98
C LEU A 67 6.01 -3.56 -0.84
N GLU A 68 6.07 -2.71 0.17
CA GLU A 68 6.82 -3.00 1.37
C GLU A 68 5.90 -2.81 2.58
N LEU A 69 5.95 -3.76 3.50
CA LEU A 69 5.12 -3.75 4.69
C LEU A 69 5.96 -4.21 5.86
N GLU A 70 5.86 -3.51 6.98
CA GLU A 70 6.57 -3.88 8.19
C GLU A 70 5.65 -3.74 9.39
N VAL A 71 5.53 -4.82 10.15
CA VAL A 71 4.80 -4.79 11.41
C VAL A 71 5.79 -4.43 12.51
N ARG A 72 5.55 -3.32 13.17
CA ARG A 72 6.37 -2.80 14.24
C ARG A 72 5.69 -3.08 15.58
N ASP A 73 6.21 -2.52 16.67
CA ASP A 73 5.68 -2.83 17.99
C ASP A 73 4.21 -2.42 18.16
N ASP A 74 3.85 -1.26 17.67
CA ASP A 74 2.51 -0.72 17.89
C ASP A 74 1.78 -0.33 16.61
N CYS A 75 2.44 -0.43 15.48
CA CYS A 75 1.83 -0.01 14.21
C CYS A 75 2.32 -0.90 13.08
N VAL A 76 1.63 -0.80 11.95
CA VAL A 76 2.09 -1.38 10.70
C VAL A 76 2.41 -0.23 9.75
N HIS A 77 3.58 -0.32 9.11
CA HIS A 77 4.04 0.66 8.14
C HIS A 77 4.02 0.03 6.76
N VAL A 78 3.44 0.72 5.79
CA VAL A 78 3.32 0.21 4.43
C VAL A 78 3.78 1.28 3.45
N GLU A 79 4.53 0.85 2.44
CA GLU A 79 4.95 1.72 1.35
C GLU A 79 4.62 1.07 0.02
N ILE A 80 4.13 1.87 -0.89
CA ILE A 80 3.89 1.44 -2.26
C ILE A 80 4.59 2.43 -3.17
N GLY A 81 5.48 1.92 -4.01
CA GLY A 81 6.30 2.75 -4.87
C GLY A 81 6.24 2.31 -6.32
N ASP A 82 6.47 3.24 -7.22
CA ASP A 82 6.61 2.95 -8.63
C ASP A 82 7.56 3.96 -9.25
N ARG A 83 8.12 3.60 -10.39
CA ARG A 83 9.05 4.47 -11.11
C ARG A 83 8.42 5.13 -12.33
N GLY A 84 7.12 4.96 -12.51
CA GLY A 84 6.42 5.60 -13.58
C GLY A 84 6.10 7.04 -13.24
N GLN A 85 5.04 7.57 -13.83
CA GLN A 85 4.61 8.91 -13.51
C GLN A 85 4.00 8.99 -12.11
N GLY A 86 3.51 7.87 -11.62
CA GLY A 86 3.04 7.75 -10.27
C GLY A 86 1.85 8.63 -9.94
N PHE A 87 1.69 8.87 -8.66
CA PHE A 87 0.65 9.76 -8.20
C PHE A 87 1.12 11.19 -8.24
N ASP A 88 0.25 12.07 -8.64
CA ASP A 88 0.46 13.48 -8.44
C ASP A 88 -0.48 13.91 -7.32
N PRO A 89 0.04 14.23 -6.13
CA PRO A 89 -0.83 14.63 -5.02
C PRO A 89 -1.71 15.83 -5.35
N GLU A 90 -1.23 16.70 -6.22
CA GLU A 90 -2.02 17.87 -6.59
C GLU A 90 -3.19 17.52 -7.48
N THR A 91 -3.07 16.45 -8.27
CA THR A 91 -4.15 16.05 -9.15
C THR A 91 -5.08 15.01 -8.54
N VAL A 92 -4.55 14.19 -7.59
CA VAL A 92 -5.36 13.11 -7.00
C VAL A 92 -5.80 13.39 -5.59
N SER A 93 -5.26 14.42 -4.94
CA SER A 93 -5.62 14.74 -3.57
C SER A 93 -7.02 15.34 -3.46
N MET A 94 -7.55 15.88 -4.54
CA MET A 94 -8.88 16.45 -4.57
C MET A 94 -9.77 15.54 -5.40
N PRO A 95 -10.34 14.51 -4.79
CA PRO A 95 -11.16 13.58 -5.56
C PRO A 95 -12.39 14.29 -6.07
N ASP A 96 -12.56 14.22 -7.37
CA ASP A 96 -13.79 14.59 -7.99
C ASP A 96 -14.76 13.46 -7.68
N GLU A 97 -16.02 13.77 -7.42
CA GLU A 97 -17.01 12.76 -7.11
C GLU A 97 -17.11 11.69 -8.19
N ASP A 98 -16.84 12.07 -9.42
CA ASP A 98 -16.91 11.15 -10.54
C ASP A 98 -15.58 10.46 -10.82
N SER A 99 -14.53 10.81 -10.09
CA SER A 99 -13.20 10.27 -10.33
C SER A 99 -12.91 9.14 -9.36
N THR A 100 -12.51 7.99 -9.90
CA THR A 100 -12.05 6.90 -9.05
C THR A 100 -10.60 7.09 -8.64
N SER A 101 -9.88 8.00 -9.31
CA SER A 101 -8.44 8.14 -9.10
C SER A 101 -8.07 8.85 -7.80
N GLY A 102 -8.96 9.64 -7.22
CA GLY A 102 -8.68 10.31 -5.97
C GLY A 102 -9.07 9.52 -4.74
N ARG A 103 -9.73 8.37 -4.93
CA ARG A 103 -10.28 7.63 -3.79
C ARG A 103 -9.22 7.04 -2.88
N GLY A 104 -8.09 6.60 -3.45
CA GLY A 104 -7.03 6.02 -2.66
C GLY A 104 -6.54 6.97 -1.58
N LEU A 105 -6.25 8.21 -1.94
CA LEU A 105 -5.76 9.18 -0.98
C LEU A 105 -6.85 9.63 0.00
N ALA A 106 -8.10 9.73 -0.46
CA ALA A 106 -9.21 10.06 0.44
C ALA A 106 -9.40 8.96 1.48
N ILE A 107 -9.28 7.70 1.08
CA ILE A 107 -9.39 6.58 2.00
C ILE A 107 -8.23 6.59 2.99
N LEU A 108 -7.01 6.89 2.53
CA LEU A 108 -5.86 7.01 3.41
C LEU A 108 -6.11 8.04 4.51
N ASP A 109 -6.64 9.19 4.11
CA ASP A 109 -6.86 10.27 5.05
C ASP A 109 -7.87 9.87 6.15
N ARG A 110 -8.80 9.00 5.80
CA ARG A 110 -9.80 8.55 6.76
C ARG A 110 -9.33 7.38 7.62
N MET A 111 -8.55 6.49 7.05
CA MET A 111 -8.22 5.23 7.71
C MET A 111 -6.84 5.18 8.33
N ALA A 112 -5.89 5.88 7.73
CA ALA A 112 -4.51 5.83 8.21
C ALA A 112 -4.31 6.81 9.36
N GLU A 113 -3.49 6.42 10.31
CA GLU A 113 -3.10 7.32 11.39
C GLU A 113 -2.17 8.39 10.86
N ARG A 114 -1.24 7.98 10.00
CA ARG A 114 -0.31 8.88 9.33
C ARG A 114 -0.10 8.38 7.90
N TRP A 115 0.12 9.30 7.00
CA TRP A 115 0.43 8.93 5.62
C TRP A 115 1.13 10.08 4.92
N GLY A 116 1.79 9.77 3.83
CA GLY A 116 2.44 10.78 3.02
C GLY A 116 2.73 10.28 1.62
N VAL A 117 3.07 11.23 0.76
CA VAL A 117 3.46 10.95 -0.62
C VAL A 117 4.82 11.58 -0.84
N GLU A 118 5.74 10.83 -1.41
CA GLU A 118 7.08 11.31 -1.71
C GLU A 118 7.39 11.10 -3.18
N ARG A 119 8.08 12.06 -3.74
CA ARG A 119 8.53 11.99 -5.11
C ARG A 119 10.04 12.07 -5.16
N GLY A 120 10.63 11.40 -6.10
CA GLY A 120 12.06 11.37 -6.28
C GLY A 120 12.35 10.41 -7.40
N GLY A 121 13.39 9.58 -7.26
CA GLY A 121 13.64 8.51 -8.21
C GLY A 121 12.52 7.50 -8.26
N GLU A 122 11.84 7.30 -7.15
CA GLU A 122 10.68 6.45 -7.03
C GLU A 122 9.55 7.29 -6.42
N ASN A 123 8.36 7.19 -6.99
CA ASN A 123 7.18 7.81 -6.40
C ASN A 123 6.65 6.87 -5.34
N ARG A 124 6.48 7.35 -4.11
CA ARG A 124 6.07 6.51 -2.99
C ARG A 124 4.87 7.09 -2.27
N VAL A 125 3.96 6.20 -1.91
CA VAL A 125 2.90 6.50 -0.96
C VAL A 125 3.14 5.59 0.23
N TRP A 126 3.11 6.14 1.43
CA TRP A 126 3.28 5.35 2.64
C TRP A 126 2.16 5.68 3.62
N PHE A 127 1.88 4.72 4.48
CA PHE A 127 0.91 4.95 5.55
C PHE A 127 1.25 4.11 6.77
N GLU A 128 0.72 4.51 7.91
CA GLU A 128 0.83 3.76 9.16
C GLU A 128 -0.52 3.67 9.83
N LEU A 129 -0.77 2.50 10.40
CA LEU A 129 -1.99 2.21 11.14
C LEU A 129 -1.62 1.62 12.48
N PRO A 130 -2.36 1.95 13.54
CA PRO A 130 -2.14 1.27 14.81
C PRO A 130 -2.58 -0.19 14.68
N LEU A 131 -1.91 -1.06 15.39
CA LEU A 131 -2.28 -2.47 15.39
C LEU A 131 -3.54 -2.71 16.22
N GLN A 132 -3.76 -1.89 17.22
CA GLN A 132 -4.92 -2.02 18.08
C GLN A 132 -5.69 -0.72 18.20
#